data_bfd21dc5da7d914bc93d74e4f5c071f1
#
_entry.id   bfd21dc5da7d914bc93d74e4f5c071f1
#
_cell.length_a   1.000
_cell.length_b   1.000
_cell.length_c   1.000
_cell.angle_alpha   90.00
_cell.angle_beta   90.00
_cell.angle_gamma   90.00
#
_symmetry.space_group_name_H-M   'P 1'
#
loop_
_entity.id
_entity.type
_entity.pdbx_description
1 polymer ?
#
loop_
_entity_poly.entity_id
_entity_poly.type
_entity_poly.pdbx_seq_one_letter_code
_entity_poly.pdbx_strand_id
1 'polypeptide(L)'
;MAKTLNLKIKKAKLIKTLETALAERKARFENNDKAEAKYDKEVEAYNAAILKLIKAGKAEFEDCSRYNSYGNAKKSKAEFSVTVKIPKSLIPKEPERPEQYPDYRYRSDKEAIENALRMLELSDDEYVSAGTIRSVSEYL
;
A
#
# COMPACT_ATOMS: atom_id res chain seq x y z
N MET A 1 8.60 -25.21 28.11
CA MET A 1 8.76 -24.12 29.08
C MET A 1 9.54 -22.95 28.47
N ALA A 2 9.07 -21.75 28.73
CA ALA A 2 9.77 -20.55 28.28
C ALA A 2 11.10 -20.38 29.05
N LYS A 3 12.15 -19.98 28.36
CA LYS A 3 13.45 -19.69 28.95
C LYS A 3 13.57 -18.18 29.14
N THR A 4 13.89 -17.76 30.33
CA THR A 4 14.17 -16.35 30.64
C THR A 4 15.59 -16.00 30.21
N LEU A 5 15.74 -14.99 29.38
CA LEU A 5 17.04 -14.49 28.94
C LEU A 5 17.20 -13.04 29.41
N ASN A 6 18.35 -12.76 30.01
CA ASN A 6 18.72 -11.40 30.39
C ASN A 6 19.59 -10.81 29.29
N LEU A 7 19.02 -9.89 28.51
CA LEU A 7 19.72 -9.22 27.43
C LEU A 7 20.04 -7.78 27.81
N LYS A 8 21.26 -7.38 27.55
CA LYS A 8 21.71 -5.99 27.70
C LYS A 8 21.89 -5.40 26.29
N ILE A 9 21.16 -4.38 25.99
CA ILE A 9 21.26 -3.69 24.69
C ILE A 9 21.93 -2.35 24.91
N LYS A 10 22.99 -2.10 24.17
CA LYS A 10 23.68 -0.81 24.19
C LYS A 10 22.84 0.25 23.51
N LYS A 11 22.78 1.42 24.13
CA LYS A 11 22.05 2.58 23.60
C LYS A 11 22.46 2.92 22.17
N ALA A 12 23.76 2.95 21.90
CA ALA A 12 24.28 3.26 20.56
C ALA A 12 23.78 2.29 19.49
N LYS A 13 23.66 1.01 19.83
CA LYS A 13 23.16 0.00 18.92
C LYS A 13 21.66 0.16 18.65
N LEU A 14 20.90 0.47 19.69
CA LEU A 14 19.45 0.72 19.53
C LEU A 14 19.19 1.98 18.70
N ILE A 15 19.94 3.05 18.90
CA ILE A 15 19.87 4.27 18.10
C ILE A 15 20.08 3.95 16.62
N LYS A 16 21.12 3.19 16.31
CA LYS A 16 21.39 2.77 14.92
C LYS A 16 20.25 1.97 14.31
N THR A 17 19.71 1.03 15.07
CA THR A 17 18.57 0.20 14.62
C THR A 17 17.33 1.05 14.35
N LEU A 18 17.03 2.01 15.23
CA LEU A 18 15.89 2.91 15.06
C LEU A 18 16.09 3.87 13.89
N GLU A 19 17.28 4.39 13.68
CA GLU A 19 17.60 5.23 12.51
C GLU A 19 17.42 4.45 11.21
N THR A 20 17.85 3.21 11.17
CA THR A 20 17.65 2.31 10.03
C THR A 20 16.15 2.06 9.79
N ALA A 21 15.41 1.78 10.85
CA ALA A 21 13.96 1.56 10.77
C ALA A 21 13.22 2.79 10.22
N LEU A 22 13.65 3.98 10.65
CA LEU A 22 13.08 5.23 10.14
C LEU A 22 13.38 5.44 8.66
N ALA A 23 14.63 5.20 8.25
CA ALA A 23 15.04 5.31 6.86
C ALA A 23 14.29 4.33 5.95
N GLU A 24 14.10 3.10 6.38
CA GLU A 24 13.33 2.09 5.65
C GLU A 24 11.87 2.49 5.48
N ARG A 25 11.24 3.04 6.53
CA ARG A 25 9.86 3.52 6.46
C ARG A 25 9.72 4.72 5.53
N LYS A 26 10.66 5.64 5.57
CA LYS A 26 10.71 6.79 4.65
C LYS A 26 10.82 6.33 3.19
N ALA A 27 11.72 5.40 2.91
CA ALA A 27 11.89 4.85 1.58
C ALA A 27 10.61 4.12 1.10
N ARG A 28 9.99 3.36 1.99
CA ARG A 28 8.73 2.66 1.70
C ARG A 28 7.60 3.63 1.39
N PHE A 29 7.50 4.71 2.13
CA PHE A 29 6.49 5.75 1.89
C PHE A 29 6.73 6.48 0.57
N GLU A 30 7.97 6.85 0.27
CA GLU A 30 8.34 7.49 -1.00
C GLU A 30 8.10 6.59 -2.21
N ASN A 31 8.19 5.27 -2.01
CA ASN A 31 7.94 4.30 -3.08
C ASN A 31 6.45 4.15 -3.43
N ASN A 32 5.53 4.64 -2.61
CA ASN A 32 4.10 4.58 -2.88
C ASN A 32 3.74 5.20 -4.24
N ASP A 33 4.28 6.37 -4.53
CA ASP A 33 4.01 7.11 -5.78
C ASP A 33 4.50 6.33 -6.99
N LYS A 34 5.68 5.73 -6.90
CA LYS A 34 6.24 4.90 -7.98
C LYS A 34 5.42 3.65 -8.23
N ALA A 35 4.99 2.99 -7.14
CA ALA A 35 4.16 1.80 -7.22
C ALA A 35 2.79 2.11 -7.83
N GLU A 36 2.19 3.23 -7.46
CA GLU A 36 0.91 3.69 -8.01
C GLU A 36 1.04 4.03 -9.51
N ALA A 37 2.09 4.74 -9.90
CA ALA A 37 2.34 5.07 -11.31
C ALA A 37 2.55 3.81 -12.15
N LYS A 38 3.25 2.83 -11.64
CA LYS A 38 3.43 1.54 -12.31
C LYS A 38 2.10 0.79 -12.46
N TYR A 39 1.31 0.78 -11.41
CA TYR A 39 -0.02 0.17 -11.43
C TYR A 39 -0.93 0.84 -12.47
N ASP A 40 -0.95 2.16 -12.52
CA ASP A 40 -1.75 2.91 -13.50
C ASP A 40 -1.38 2.55 -14.93
N LYS A 41 -0.09 2.40 -15.22
CA LYS A 41 0.39 1.94 -16.54
C LYS A 41 -0.04 0.52 -16.85
N GLU A 42 0.00 -0.37 -15.88
CA GLU A 42 -0.45 -1.76 -16.03
C GLU A 42 -1.96 -1.82 -16.30
N VAL A 43 -2.75 -0.98 -15.63
CA VAL A 43 -4.19 -0.85 -15.85
C VAL A 43 -4.48 -0.33 -17.26
N GLU A 44 -3.77 0.68 -17.73
CA GLU A 44 -3.92 1.20 -19.10
C GLU A 44 -3.61 0.12 -20.14
N ALA A 45 -2.53 -0.63 -19.95
CA ALA A 45 -2.16 -1.72 -20.85
C ALA A 45 -3.20 -2.85 -20.84
N TYR A 46 -3.73 -3.19 -19.67
CA TYR A 46 -4.80 -4.16 -19.53
C TYR A 46 -6.07 -3.72 -20.26
N ASN A 47 -6.50 -2.49 -20.03
CA ASN A 47 -7.68 -1.93 -20.69
C ASN A 47 -7.52 -1.88 -22.21
N ALA A 48 -6.33 -1.51 -22.69
CA ALA A 48 -6.04 -1.50 -24.12
C ALA A 48 -6.09 -2.91 -24.73
N ALA A 49 -5.59 -3.92 -24.00
CA ALA A 49 -5.66 -5.30 -24.44
C ALA A 49 -7.11 -5.81 -24.51
N ILE A 50 -7.93 -5.49 -23.53
CA ILE A 50 -9.35 -5.83 -23.53
C ILE A 50 -10.08 -5.14 -24.69
N LEU A 51 -9.81 -3.87 -24.92
CA LEU A 51 -10.40 -3.13 -26.03
C LEU A 51 -10.02 -3.73 -27.39
N LYS A 52 -8.79 -4.19 -27.54
CA LYS A 52 -8.34 -4.91 -28.74
C LYS A 52 -9.12 -6.19 -28.98
N LEU A 53 -9.39 -6.95 -27.93
CA LEU A 53 -10.19 -8.17 -28.02
C LEU A 53 -11.63 -7.86 -28.47
N ILE A 54 -12.21 -6.80 -27.96
CA ILE A 54 -13.55 -6.34 -28.35
C ILE A 54 -13.57 -5.95 -29.82
N LYS A 55 -12.59 -5.16 -30.27
CA LYS A 55 -12.48 -4.72 -31.67
C LYS A 55 -12.22 -5.88 -32.64
N ALA A 56 -11.52 -6.91 -32.17
CA ALA A 56 -11.25 -8.13 -32.97
C ALA A 56 -12.44 -9.08 -33.06
N GLY A 57 -13.59 -8.72 -32.46
CA GLY A 57 -14.79 -9.55 -32.47
C GLY A 57 -14.72 -10.78 -31.57
N LYS A 58 -13.79 -10.79 -30.60
CA LYS A 58 -13.62 -11.90 -29.65
C LYS A 58 -14.57 -11.79 -28.44
N ALA A 59 -15.29 -10.69 -28.33
CA ALA A 59 -16.25 -10.44 -27.26
C ALA A 59 -17.68 -10.60 -27.77
N GLU A 60 -18.52 -11.21 -26.94
CA GLU A 60 -19.95 -11.28 -27.16
C GLU A 60 -20.65 -10.28 -26.23
N PHE A 61 -21.59 -9.50 -26.79
CA PHE A 61 -22.38 -8.59 -26.00
C PHE A 61 -23.57 -9.35 -25.41
N GLU A 62 -23.61 -9.46 -24.09
CA GLU A 62 -24.71 -10.13 -23.39
C GLU A 62 -25.85 -9.19 -23.10
N ASP A 63 -25.56 -7.97 -22.70
CA ASP A 63 -26.57 -7.00 -22.31
C ASP A 63 -26.09 -5.58 -22.59
N CYS A 64 -27.05 -4.73 -22.95
CA CYS A 64 -26.80 -3.30 -23.07
C CYS A 64 -27.95 -2.59 -22.37
N SER A 65 -27.70 -2.12 -21.17
CA SER A 65 -28.72 -1.44 -20.38
C SER A 65 -28.40 0.04 -20.25
N ARG A 66 -29.45 0.82 -20.27
CA ARG A 66 -29.38 2.26 -20.11
C ARG A 66 -29.87 2.63 -18.72
N TYR A 67 -29.00 3.27 -17.96
CA TYR A 67 -29.33 3.77 -16.64
C TYR A 67 -29.68 5.25 -16.69
N ASN A 68 -30.77 5.62 -16.04
CA ASN A 68 -31.01 7.00 -15.69
C ASN A 68 -31.56 7.05 -14.25
N SER A 69 -31.33 8.15 -13.57
CA SER A 69 -31.86 8.36 -12.24
C SER A 69 -33.38 8.39 -12.26
N TYR A 70 -34.04 7.51 -11.52
CA TYR A 70 -35.50 7.45 -11.35
C TYR A 70 -36.27 7.18 -12.63
N GLY A 71 -35.70 6.50 -13.60
CA GLY A 71 -36.38 6.15 -14.82
C GLY A 71 -36.72 7.34 -15.74
N ASN A 72 -36.11 8.48 -15.52
CA ASN A 72 -36.40 9.68 -16.27
C ASN A 72 -35.53 9.81 -17.53
N ALA A 73 -36.02 9.34 -18.64
CA ALA A 73 -35.34 9.33 -19.93
C ALA A 73 -35.02 10.72 -20.51
N LYS A 74 -35.61 11.77 -19.95
CA LYS A 74 -35.42 13.15 -20.45
C LYS A 74 -34.09 13.76 -20.01
N LYS A 75 -33.42 13.20 -19.04
CA LYS A 75 -32.12 13.71 -18.62
C LYS A 75 -31.06 13.20 -19.57
N SER A 76 -30.39 14.13 -20.21
CA SER A 76 -29.43 13.91 -21.29
C SER A 76 -28.20 13.07 -20.93
N LYS A 77 -27.95 12.77 -19.66
CA LYS A 77 -26.82 11.97 -19.18
C LYS A 77 -27.27 10.58 -18.77
N ALA A 78 -27.79 9.82 -19.70
CA ALA A 78 -28.02 8.41 -19.47
C ALA A 78 -26.69 7.66 -19.51
N GLU A 79 -26.42 6.88 -18.47
CA GLU A 79 -25.29 5.98 -18.47
C GLU A 79 -25.67 4.69 -19.17
N PHE A 80 -24.76 4.20 -20.01
CA PHE A 80 -24.93 2.92 -20.67
C PHE A 80 -23.98 1.92 -20.01
N SER A 81 -24.52 0.79 -19.61
CA SER A 81 -23.74 -0.34 -19.18
C SER A 81 -23.83 -1.42 -20.25
N VAL A 82 -22.68 -1.92 -20.67
CA VAL A 82 -22.59 -3.00 -21.64
C VAL A 82 -21.86 -4.15 -20.99
N THR A 83 -22.52 -5.30 -20.93
CA THR A 83 -21.92 -6.52 -20.45
C THR A 83 -21.34 -7.30 -21.63
N VAL A 84 -20.05 -7.57 -21.59
CA VAL A 84 -19.36 -8.32 -22.63
C VAL A 84 -18.82 -9.63 -22.07
N LYS A 85 -18.86 -10.67 -22.90
CA LYS A 85 -18.33 -11.97 -22.58
C LYS A 85 -17.11 -12.25 -23.45
N ILE A 86 -15.97 -12.45 -22.81
CA ILE A 86 -14.72 -12.74 -23.49
C ILE A 86 -14.22 -14.10 -23.00
N PRO A 87 -13.76 -14.99 -23.92
CA PRO A 87 -13.18 -16.27 -23.49
C PRO A 87 -12.06 -16.06 -22.50
N LYS A 88 -12.11 -16.79 -21.39
CA LYS A 88 -11.18 -16.63 -20.26
C LYS A 88 -9.72 -16.84 -20.68
N SER A 89 -9.47 -17.69 -21.65
CA SER A 89 -8.13 -17.96 -22.20
C SER A 89 -7.51 -16.77 -22.93
N LEU A 90 -8.31 -15.81 -23.39
CA LEU A 90 -7.86 -14.61 -24.11
C LEU A 90 -7.65 -13.41 -23.19
N ILE A 91 -8.21 -13.45 -21.99
CA ILE A 91 -8.10 -12.33 -21.04
C ILE A 91 -6.70 -12.32 -20.42
N PRO A 92 -5.96 -11.19 -20.53
CA PRO A 92 -4.68 -11.06 -19.87
C PRO A 92 -4.84 -11.04 -18.35
N LYS A 93 -3.75 -11.25 -17.64
CA LYS A 93 -3.76 -11.18 -16.18
C LYS A 93 -4.11 -9.76 -15.72
N GLU A 94 -5.10 -9.66 -14.84
CA GLU A 94 -5.49 -8.40 -14.24
C GLU A 94 -4.36 -7.85 -13.35
N PRO A 95 -4.03 -6.56 -13.45
CA PRO A 95 -3.03 -5.96 -12.58
C PRO A 95 -3.45 -6.00 -11.11
N GLU A 96 -2.52 -6.34 -10.25
CA GLU A 96 -2.76 -6.32 -8.80
C GLU A 96 -2.41 -4.94 -8.25
N ARG A 97 -3.32 -4.39 -7.46
CA ARG A 97 -3.09 -3.12 -6.81
C ARG A 97 -1.97 -3.25 -5.76
N PRO A 98 -0.93 -2.41 -5.80
CA PRO A 98 0.15 -2.50 -4.84
C PRO A 98 -0.33 -2.12 -3.45
N GLU A 99 0.23 -2.80 -2.45
CA GLU A 99 0.02 -2.46 -1.06
C GLU A 99 0.72 -1.13 -0.76
N GLN A 100 -0.03 -0.17 -0.21
CA GLN A 100 0.51 1.13 0.11
C GLN A 100 0.76 1.30 1.60
N TYR A 101 1.79 2.07 1.93
CA TYR A 101 2.08 2.48 3.29
C TYR A 101 1.35 3.80 3.57
N PRO A 102 0.23 3.82 4.33
CA PRO A 102 -0.61 5.00 4.46
C PRO A 102 0.11 6.19 5.11
N ASP A 103 -0.20 7.40 4.68
CA ASP A 103 0.38 8.63 5.22
C ASP A 103 0.20 8.76 6.75
N TYR A 104 -0.99 8.47 7.26
CA TYR A 104 -1.27 8.53 8.69
C TYR A 104 -0.39 7.56 9.49
N ARG A 105 -0.14 6.37 8.94
CA ARG A 105 0.70 5.36 9.58
C ARG A 105 2.17 5.76 9.53
N TYR A 106 2.61 6.29 8.40
CA TYR A 106 3.97 6.80 8.26
C TYR A 106 4.26 7.93 9.26
N ARG A 107 3.35 8.89 9.39
CA ARG A 107 3.49 9.98 10.35
C ARG A 107 3.55 9.48 11.79
N SER A 108 2.68 8.55 12.14
CA SER A 108 2.64 7.94 13.47
C SER A 108 3.93 7.19 13.79
N ASP A 109 4.40 6.35 12.88
CA ASP A 109 5.63 5.58 13.05
C ASP A 109 6.85 6.50 13.14
N LYS A 110 6.91 7.51 12.28
CA LYS A 110 7.97 8.51 12.28
C LYS A 110 8.05 9.27 13.59
N GLU A 111 6.93 9.76 14.08
CA GLU A 111 6.85 10.49 15.35
C GLU A 111 7.30 9.61 16.52
N ALA A 112 6.81 8.37 16.57
CA ALA A 112 7.18 7.44 17.63
C ALA A 112 8.67 7.12 17.64
N ILE A 113 9.26 6.87 16.47
CA ILE A 113 10.69 6.59 16.33
C ILE A 113 11.53 7.82 16.68
N GLU A 114 11.15 9.00 16.19
CA GLU A 114 11.87 10.25 16.49
C GLU A 114 11.81 10.59 17.98
N ASN A 115 10.68 10.37 18.64
CA ASN A 115 10.54 10.57 20.08
C ASN A 115 11.42 9.59 20.86
N ALA A 116 11.46 8.34 20.46
CA ALA A 116 12.32 7.33 21.06
C ALA A 116 13.80 7.69 20.93
N LEU A 117 14.23 8.14 19.73
CA LEU A 117 15.59 8.60 19.50
C LEU A 117 15.96 9.79 20.37
N ARG A 118 15.05 10.73 20.51
CA ARG A 118 15.23 11.93 21.35
C ARG A 118 15.38 11.55 22.82
N MET A 119 14.57 10.64 23.31
CA MET A 119 14.63 10.12 24.67
C MET A 119 15.96 9.40 24.93
N LEU A 120 16.45 8.61 23.97
CA LEU A 120 17.74 7.92 24.07
C LEU A 120 18.91 8.90 24.09
N GLU A 121 18.85 9.97 23.30
CA GLU A 121 19.90 11.02 23.30
C GLU A 121 19.97 11.77 24.61
N LEU A 122 18.86 11.94 25.31
CA LEU A 122 18.81 12.60 26.61
C LEU A 122 19.25 11.70 27.78
N SER A 123 19.35 10.40 27.57
CA SER A 123 19.79 9.44 28.58
C SER A 123 21.30 9.38 28.65
N ASP A 124 21.86 9.39 29.86
CA ASP A 124 23.28 9.20 30.09
C ASP A 124 23.68 7.72 30.24
N ASP A 125 22.69 6.83 30.24
CA ASP A 125 22.92 5.41 30.42
C ASP A 125 23.54 4.75 29.19
N GLU A 126 24.52 3.87 29.38
CA GLU A 126 25.13 3.10 28.29
C GLU A 126 24.20 2.00 27.77
N TYR A 127 23.40 1.43 28.66
CA TYR A 127 22.45 0.35 28.33
C TYR A 127 21.01 0.84 28.40
N VAL A 128 20.17 0.24 27.58
CA VAL A 128 18.76 0.60 27.47
C VAL A 128 17.93 -0.16 28.48
N SER A 129 16.96 0.51 29.11
CA SER A 129 16.03 -0.14 30.04
C SER A 129 15.06 -1.07 29.30
N ALA A 130 14.57 -2.10 29.99
CA ALA A 130 13.58 -3.01 29.45
C ALA A 130 12.30 -2.30 29.03
N GLY A 131 11.87 -1.28 29.75
CA GLY A 131 10.71 -0.47 29.41
C GLY A 131 10.86 0.27 28.08
N THR A 132 12.03 0.83 27.83
CA THR A 132 12.33 1.51 26.55
C THR A 132 12.33 0.52 25.40
N ILE A 133 12.97 -0.66 25.56
CA ILE A 133 12.98 -1.71 24.54
C ILE A 133 11.55 -2.13 24.20
N ARG A 134 10.72 -2.32 25.21
CA ARG A 134 9.32 -2.71 25.03
C ARG A 134 8.53 -1.67 24.26
N SER A 135 8.75 -0.38 24.55
CA SER A 135 8.04 0.72 23.90
C SER A 135 8.36 0.87 22.41
N VAL A 136 9.52 0.41 21.96
CA VAL A 136 9.97 0.52 20.56
C VAL A 136 10.05 -0.82 19.84
N SER A 137 9.64 -1.91 20.49
CA SER A 137 9.80 -3.27 19.94
C SER A 137 9.13 -3.49 18.59
N GLU A 138 8.03 -2.83 18.32
CA GLU A 138 7.32 -2.96 17.04
C GLU A 138 8.07 -2.31 15.86
N TYR A 139 9.05 -1.45 16.14
CA TYR A 139 9.85 -0.78 15.11
C TYR A 139 11.21 -1.47 14.84
N LEU A 140 11.51 -2.46 15.64
CA LEU A 140 12.75 -3.24 15.51
C LEU A 140 12.57 -4.49 14.59
#